data_dc5ef0008be0bae0fee5990f48274316
#
_entry.id   dc5ef0008be0bae0fee5990f48274316
#
_cell.length_a   1.000
_cell.length_b   1.000
_cell.length_c   1.000
_cell.angle_alpha   90.00
_cell.angle_beta   90.00
_cell.angle_gamma   90.00
#
_symmetry.space_group_name_H-M   'P 1'
#
loop_
_entity.id
_entity.type
_entity.pdbx_description
1 polymer ?
#
loop_
_entity_poly.entity_id
_entity_poly.type
_entity_poly.pdbx_seq_one_letter_code
_entity_poly.pdbx_strand_id
1 'polypeptide(L)'
;NWDLGMNFRGSFGGYVYNELEAGMANIGQAYTQKGEGWLNNATTDLVKMGWTSYIYGSSDYFVQNASFVKCDNITLGYNFENLFKTQKYQGISGRLAFSVSNVFYITKYKGLDPEQTSGAESSLYPRPRTYMVNLNLNF
;
A
#
# COMPACT_ATOMS: atom_id res chain seq x y z
N ASN A 1 16.17 -9.79 -25.48
CA ASN A 1 15.89 -8.35 -25.53
C ASN A 1 14.92 -7.89 -24.43
N TRP A 2 14.26 -8.84 -23.73
CA TRP A 2 13.39 -8.53 -22.58
C TRP A 2 14.13 -8.77 -21.28
N ASP A 3 13.90 -7.89 -20.31
CA ASP A 3 14.34 -8.04 -18.94
C ASP A 3 13.19 -7.78 -17.98
N LEU A 4 13.14 -8.55 -16.89
CA LEU A 4 12.16 -8.42 -15.84
C LEU A 4 12.89 -8.32 -14.49
N GLY A 5 12.67 -7.24 -13.78
CA GLY A 5 13.17 -7.02 -12.43
C GLY A 5 12.03 -6.95 -11.42
N MET A 6 12.22 -7.55 -10.25
CA MET A 6 11.27 -7.48 -9.14
C MET A 6 12.03 -7.30 -7.83
N ASN A 7 11.55 -6.39 -6.98
CA ASN A 7 12.11 -6.17 -5.66
C ASN A 7 11.09 -6.51 -4.59
N PHE A 8 11.47 -7.43 -3.71
CA PHE A 8 10.67 -7.82 -2.55
C PHE A 8 11.43 -7.50 -1.28
N ARG A 9 10.70 -7.10 -0.24
CA ARG A 9 11.22 -7.01 1.12
C ARG A 9 10.18 -7.50 2.11
N GLY A 10 10.64 -7.93 3.27
CA GLY A 10 9.79 -8.39 4.36
C GLY A 10 10.25 -7.83 5.70
N SER A 11 9.29 -7.63 6.59
CA SER A 11 9.51 -7.33 7.99
C SER A 11 8.63 -8.24 8.83
N PHE A 12 9.20 -8.81 9.88
CA PHE A 12 8.51 -9.80 10.70
C PHE A 12 8.67 -9.47 12.18
N GLY A 13 7.64 -9.76 12.97
CA GLY A 13 7.65 -9.62 14.43
C GLY A 13 7.26 -8.23 14.95
N GLY A 14 6.93 -7.26 14.08
CA GLY A 14 6.44 -5.95 14.49
C GLY A 14 4.97 -5.98 14.92
N TYR A 15 4.61 -5.08 15.83
CA TYR A 15 3.22 -4.84 16.23
C TYR A 15 2.90 -3.37 16.03
N VAL A 16 1.68 -3.10 15.57
CA VAL A 16 1.16 -1.75 15.35
C VAL A 16 -0.21 -1.63 16.01
N TYR A 17 -0.43 -0.53 16.72
CA TYR A 17 -1.73 -0.19 17.22
C TYR A 17 -2.57 0.42 16.08
N ASN A 18 -3.66 -0.27 15.73
CA ASN A 18 -4.57 0.15 14.68
C ASN A 18 -5.58 1.17 15.23
N GLU A 19 -5.13 2.43 15.34
CA GLU A 19 -5.95 3.53 15.87
C GLU A 19 -7.14 3.85 14.98
N LEU A 20 -7.01 3.60 13.67
CA LEU A 20 -8.11 3.77 12.72
C LEU A 20 -9.28 2.82 13.06
N GLU A 21 -9.01 1.53 13.26
CA GLU A 21 -10.01 0.55 13.65
C GLU A 21 -10.54 0.83 15.07
N ALA A 22 -9.65 1.23 15.99
CA ALA A 22 -10.03 1.63 17.35
C ALA A 22 -10.99 2.83 17.37
N GLY A 23 -10.75 3.83 16.53
CA GLY A 23 -11.64 4.98 16.36
C GLY A 23 -13.01 4.60 15.79
N MET A 24 -13.05 3.62 14.88
CA MET A 24 -14.29 3.08 14.31
C MET A 24 -15.07 2.20 15.30
N ALA A 25 -14.44 1.73 16.37
CA ALA A 25 -15.09 0.91 17.40
C ALA A 25 -16.13 1.67 18.23
N ASN A 26 -16.09 3.00 18.20
CA ASN A 26 -17.04 3.81 18.96
C ASN A 26 -18.36 4.01 18.20
N ILE A 27 -19.16 2.96 18.13
CA ILE A 27 -20.46 2.96 17.45
C ILE A 27 -21.45 3.94 18.11
N GLY A 28 -21.30 4.20 19.43
CA GLY A 28 -22.15 5.12 20.17
C GLY A 28 -22.07 6.57 19.69
N GLN A 29 -20.96 7.00 19.13
CA GLN A 29 -20.83 8.35 18.58
C GLN A 29 -21.49 8.53 17.19
N ALA A 30 -21.78 7.45 16.48
CA ALA A 30 -22.44 7.52 15.18
C ALA A 30 -23.88 8.12 15.28
N TYR A 31 -24.48 8.11 16.47
CA TYR A 31 -25.88 8.51 16.68
C TYR A 31 -26.09 9.72 17.58
N THR A 32 -25.06 10.29 18.21
CA THR A 32 -25.27 11.13 19.39
C THR A 32 -25.13 12.63 19.21
N GLN A 33 -24.72 13.15 18.10
CA GLN A 33 -24.65 14.61 17.96
C GLN A 33 -25.52 15.14 16.85
N LYS A 34 -26.72 15.63 17.22
CA LYS A 34 -27.56 16.56 16.47
C LYS A 34 -28.03 16.14 15.07
N GLY A 35 -28.25 14.83 14.81
CA GLY A 35 -28.75 14.40 13.52
C GLY A 35 -27.71 14.46 12.38
N GLU A 36 -26.49 14.84 12.66
CA GLU A 36 -25.36 14.72 11.73
C GLU A 36 -24.75 13.34 11.92
N GLY A 37 -25.32 12.36 11.22
CA GLY A 37 -24.80 10.99 11.23
C GLY A 37 -23.44 10.92 10.57
N TRP A 38 -22.39 10.85 11.35
CA TRP A 38 -21.12 10.37 10.85
C TRP A 38 -21.29 8.89 10.53
N LEU A 39 -21.16 8.55 9.26
CA LEU A 39 -21.09 7.16 8.83
C LEU A 39 -19.81 6.54 9.36
N ASN A 40 -19.87 6.01 10.56
CA ASN A 40 -18.80 5.24 11.14
C ASN A 40 -18.85 3.85 10.50
N ASN A 41 -17.95 3.56 9.58
CA ASN A 41 -17.81 2.26 8.93
C ASN A 41 -17.12 1.27 9.87
N ALA A 42 -17.81 0.92 10.97
CA ALA A 42 -17.32 -0.11 11.87
C ALA A 42 -17.24 -1.46 11.13
N THR A 43 -16.20 -2.22 11.39
CA THR A 43 -16.09 -3.59 10.86
C THR A 43 -17.21 -4.46 11.44
N THR A 44 -17.62 -5.46 10.67
CA THR A 44 -18.65 -6.42 11.12
C THR A 44 -18.31 -7.08 12.45
N ASP A 45 -17.04 -7.31 12.72
CA ASP A 45 -16.58 -7.92 13.95
C ASP A 45 -16.79 -7.01 15.16
N LEU A 46 -16.50 -5.71 15.04
CA LEU A 46 -16.74 -4.72 16.08
C LEU A 46 -18.23 -4.55 16.39
N VAL A 47 -19.08 -4.57 15.35
CA VAL A 47 -20.54 -4.52 15.50
C VAL A 47 -21.04 -5.74 16.26
N LYS A 48 -20.56 -6.94 15.97
CA LYS A 48 -20.92 -8.18 16.69
C LYS A 48 -20.48 -8.17 18.15
N MET A 49 -19.37 -7.52 18.48
CA MET A 49 -18.89 -7.38 19.86
C MET A 49 -19.73 -6.43 20.70
N GLY A 50 -20.59 -5.61 20.06
CA GLY A 50 -21.46 -4.66 20.75
C GLY A 50 -20.69 -3.54 21.47
N TRP A 51 -19.50 -3.20 21.01
CA TRP A 51 -18.67 -2.17 21.65
C TRP A 51 -19.24 -0.78 21.39
N THR A 52 -19.74 -0.16 22.45
CA THR A 52 -20.43 1.14 22.39
C THR A 52 -19.68 2.28 23.07
N SER A 53 -18.55 1.98 23.72
CA SER A 53 -17.78 2.96 24.50
C SER A 53 -16.38 3.16 23.91
N TYR A 54 -15.90 4.41 23.91
CA TYR A 54 -14.54 4.78 23.51
C TYR A 54 -13.43 4.09 24.34
N ILE A 55 -13.75 3.64 25.55
CA ILE A 55 -12.82 2.90 26.43
C ILE A 55 -12.27 1.64 25.75
N TYR A 56 -13.04 1.01 24.89
CA TYR A 56 -12.59 -0.17 24.17
C TYR A 56 -11.47 0.12 23.17
N GLY A 57 -11.33 1.37 22.73
CA GLY A 57 -10.20 1.80 21.91
C GLY A 57 -8.84 1.63 22.57
N SER A 58 -8.78 1.60 23.91
CA SER A 58 -7.54 1.36 24.67
C SER A 58 -7.22 -0.13 24.86
N SER A 59 -7.96 -1.02 24.21
CA SER A 59 -7.74 -2.47 24.31
C SER A 59 -6.55 -2.92 23.46
N ASP A 60 -5.86 -3.94 23.93
CA ASP A 60 -4.83 -4.67 23.17
C ASP A 60 -5.36 -5.40 21.93
N TYR A 61 -6.69 -5.53 21.80
CA TYR A 61 -7.34 -6.04 20.59
C TYR A 61 -6.88 -5.32 19.32
N PHE A 62 -6.60 -4.03 19.42
CA PHE A 62 -6.15 -3.20 18.30
C PHE A 62 -4.65 -3.24 18.08
N VAL A 63 -3.89 -3.90 18.96
CA VAL A 63 -2.46 -4.17 18.75
C VAL A 63 -2.32 -5.39 17.85
N GLN A 64 -2.03 -5.15 16.59
CA GLN A 64 -2.03 -6.17 15.55
C GLN A 64 -0.62 -6.46 15.08
N ASN A 65 -0.36 -7.72 14.71
CA ASN A 65 0.90 -8.09 14.09
C ASN A 65 1.01 -7.43 12.72
N ALA A 66 2.06 -6.63 12.53
CA ALA A 66 2.34 -5.87 11.33
C ALA A 66 3.41 -6.53 10.45
N SER A 67 3.61 -7.83 10.59
CA SER A 67 4.49 -8.57 9.67
C SER A 67 3.96 -8.51 8.26
N PHE A 68 4.86 -8.29 7.30
CA PHE A 68 4.49 -8.20 5.89
C PHE A 68 5.60 -8.70 4.96
N VAL A 69 5.20 -9.04 3.76
CA VAL A 69 6.06 -9.10 2.57
C VAL A 69 5.49 -8.13 1.54
N LYS A 70 6.33 -7.28 1.01
CA LYS A 70 5.96 -6.25 0.04
C LYS A 70 6.69 -6.47 -1.27
N CYS A 71 5.99 -6.32 -2.37
CA CYS A 71 6.58 -6.09 -3.68
C CYS A 71 6.72 -4.57 -3.88
N ASP A 72 7.94 -4.07 -3.74
CA ASP A 72 8.21 -2.63 -3.86
C ASP A 72 8.17 -2.15 -5.29
N ASN A 73 8.72 -2.96 -6.21
CA ASN A 73 8.83 -2.56 -7.61
C ASN A 73 8.81 -3.78 -8.52
N ILE A 74 8.15 -3.63 -9.67
CA ILE A 74 8.25 -4.52 -10.81
C ILE A 74 8.61 -3.66 -12.02
N THR A 75 9.66 -4.05 -12.75
CA THR A 75 10.11 -3.38 -13.98
C THR A 75 10.19 -4.40 -15.10
N LEU A 76 9.52 -4.11 -16.20
CA LEU A 76 9.63 -4.83 -17.47
C LEU A 76 10.35 -3.95 -18.49
N GLY A 77 11.50 -4.36 -18.95
CA GLY A 77 12.30 -3.66 -19.94
C GLY A 77 12.36 -4.39 -21.27
N TYR A 78 12.47 -3.63 -22.33
CA TYR A 78 12.73 -4.13 -23.67
C TYR A 78 13.88 -3.34 -24.31
N ASN A 79 14.97 -4.02 -24.63
CA ASN A 79 16.11 -3.44 -25.34
C ASN A 79 15.94 -3.69 -26.83
N PHE A 80 16.05 -2.63 -27.60
CA PHE A 80 16.01 -2.68 -29.06
C PHE A 80 17.29 -2.11 -29.65
N GLU A 81 17.71 -2.69 -30.74
CA GLU A 81 18.94 -2.32 -31.47
C GLU A 81 18.62 -2.11 -32.92
N ASN A 82 19.35 -1.19 -33.54
CA ASN A 82 19.33 -0.97 -34.97
C ASN A 82 17.95 -0.71 -35.61
N LEU A 83 17.02 -0.06 -34.84
CA LEU A 83 15.79 0.39 -35.45
C LEU A 83 16.06 1.42 -36.54
N PHE A 84 15.41 1.25 -37.70
CA PHE A 84 15.56 2.13 -38.86
C PHE A 84 17.00 2.19 -39.46
N LYS A 85 17.80 1.12 -39.28
CA LYS A 85 19.13 1.04 -39.86
C LYS A 85 19.06 1.09 -41.39
N THR A 86 19.79 2.03 -41.96
CA THR A 86 19.97 2.18 -43.43
C THR A 86 21.45 2.29 -43.73
N GLN A 87 21.86 2.07 -44.97
CA GLN A 87 23.29 2.19 -45.37
C GLN A 87 23.93 3.53 -44.99
N LYS A 88 23.14 4.57 -44.80
CA LYS A 88 23.58 5.94 -44.49
C LYS A 88 23.47 6.27 -42.99
N TYR A 89 22.71 5.51 -42.21
CA TYR A 89 22.45 5.78 -40.77
C TYR A 89 22.73 4.52 -39.95
N GLN A 90 23.38 4.69 -38.77
CA GLN A 90 23.77 3.57 -37.91
C GLN A 90 22.57 2.88 -37.21
N GLY A 91 21.40 3.46 -37.32
CA GLY A 91 20.19 2.99 -36.63
C GLY A 91 20.09 3.51 -35.20
N ILE A 92 18.89 3.49 -34.64
CA ILE A 92 18.59 3.93 -33.29
C ILE A 92 18.56 2.71 -32.39
N SER A 93 19.31 2.74 -31.30
CA SER A 93 19.26 1.73 -30.24
C SER A 93 18.64 2.36 -28.99
N GLY A 94 18.02 1.56 -28.16
CA GLY A 94 17.44 2.11 -26.96
C GLY A 94 16.81 1.07 -26.07
N ARG A 95 16.22 1.56 -24.99
CA ARG A 95 15.48 0.74 -24.01
C ARG A 95 14.16 1.42 -23.66
N LEU A 96 13.09 0.67 -23.79
CA LEU A 96 11.78 1.02 -23.25
C LEU A 96 11.55 0.21 -21.98
N ALA A 97 11.24 0.88 -20.87
CA ALA A 97 10.96 0.20 -19.62
C ALA A 97 9.65 0.71 -19.01
N PHE A 98 8.85 -0.21 -18.53
CA PHE A 98 7.64 0.04 -17.75
C PHE A 98 7.89 -0.42 -16.31
N SER A 99 7.66 0.47 -15.36
CA SER A 99 7.85 0.19 -13.93
C SER A 99 6.60 0.49 -13.15
N VAL A 100 6.33 -0.37 -12.16
CA VAL A 100 5.26 -0.18 -11.18
C VAL A 100 5.86 -0.20 -9.80
N SER A 101 5.62 0.83 -8.99
CA SER A 101 6.05 0.91 -7.59
C SER A 101 4.88 0.74 -6.63
N ASN A 102 5.16 0.28 -5.40
CA ASN A 102 4.16 -0.05 -4.38
C ASN A 102 3.12 -1.05 -4.90
N VAL A 103 3.57 -2.18 -5.43
CA VAL A 103 2.73 -3.09 -6.19
C VAL A 103 1.69 -3.77 -5.32
N PHE A 104 2.12 -4.44 -4.23
CA PHE A 104 1.23 -5.09 -3.27
C PHE A 104 1.94 -5.42 -1.95
N TYR A 105 1.11 -5.67 -0.92
CA TYR A 105 1.50 -6.27 0.35
C TYR A 105 0.87 -7.65 0.52
N ILE A 106 1.59 -8.53 1.16
CA ILE A 106 1.08 -9.78 1.74
C ILE A 106 1.23 -9.62 3.25
N THR A 107 0.12 -9.42 3.95
CA THR A 107 0.10 -9.18 5.40
C THR A 107 -1.21 -9.68 6.01
N LYS A 108 -1.20 -9.94 7.32
CA LYS A 108 -2.40 -10.20 8.12
C LYS A 108 -2.89 -8.93 8.86
N TYR A 109 -2.12 -7.86 8.78
CA TYR A 109 -2.49 -6.58 9.35
C TYR A 109 -3.76 -6.05 8.69
N LYS A 110 -4.73 -5.61 9.49
CA LYS A 110 -6.04 -5.13 9.01
C LYS A 110 -6.09 -3.64 8.70
N GLY A 111 -5.05 -2.88 9.09
CA GLY A 111 -4.93 -1.45 8.79
C GLY A 111 -4.48 -1.19 7.35
N LEU A 112 -4.24 0.09 7.04
CA LEU A 112 -3.90 0.55 5.69
C LEU A 112 -2.43 0.31 5.33
N ASP A 113 -1.52 0.48 6.31
CA ASP A 113 -0.08 0.37 6.07
C ASP A 113 0.63 -0.32 7.26
N PRO A 114 1.15 -1.55 7.08
CA PRO A 114 1.90 -2.24 8.13
C PRO A 114 3.28 -1.65 8.39
N GLU A 115 3.77 -0.71 7.57
CA GLU A 115 5.09 -0.09 7.68
C GLU A 115 5.09 1.14 8.61
N GLN A 116 4.30 1.12 9.68
CA GLN A 116 4.26 2.23 10.63
C GLN A 116 5.50 2.26 11.50
N THR A 117 6.25 3.35 11.44
CA THR A 117 7.43 3.58 12.29
C THR A 117 7.08 4.17 13.64
N SER A 118 5.91 4.79 13.77
CA SER A 118 5.41 5.39 15.02
C SER A 118 4.79 4.38 15.98
N GLY A 119 4.59 3.13 15.55
CA GLY A 119 3.91 2.11 16.34
C GLY A 119 2.39 2.26 16.41
N ALA A 120 1.82 3.33 15.87
CA ALA A 120 0.39 3.57 15.79
C ALA A 120 -0.02 4.08 14.40
N GLU A 121 -1.13 3.58 13.87
CA GLU A 121 -1.72 4.03 12.62
C GLU A 121 -2.92 4.93 12.91
N SER A 122 -2.74 6.25 12.90
CA SER A 122 -3.77 7.20 13.29
C SER A 122 -4.49 7.88 12.13
N SER A 123 -3.80 8.15 11.05
CA SER A 123 -4.41 8.88 9.91
C SER A 123 -3.51 8.77 8.71
N LEU A 124 -3.80 7.84 7.83
CA LEU A 124 -2.94 7.59 6.69
C LEU A 124 -3.65 7.59 5.37
N TYR A 125 -3.00 8.22 4.43
CA TYR A 125 -3.28 7.94 3.03
C TYR A 125 -2.59 6.64 2.64
N PRO A 126 -3.31 5.68 2.04
CA PRO A 126 -2.68 4.49 1.48
C PRO A 126 -1.62 4.91 0.47
N ARG A 127 -0.47 4.26 0.48
CA ARG A 127 0.62 4.57 -0.46
C ARG A 127 0.14 4.32 -1.89
N PRO A 128 0.19 5.33 -2.78
CA PRO A 128 -0.28 5.17 -4.14
C PRO A 128 0.63 4.23 -4.92
N ARG A 129 0.04 3.47 -5.83
CA ARG A 129 0.81 2.81 -6.89
C ARG A 129 1.25 3.85 -7.89
N THR A 130 2.52 3.79 -8.27
CA THR A 130 3.08 4.69 -9.28
C THR A 130 3.46 3.88 -10.50
N TYR A 131 3.00 4.31 -11.65
CA TYR A 131 3.32 3.74 -12.94
C TYR A 131 4.26 4.68 -13.67
N MET A 132 5.34 4.15 -14.20
CA MET A 132 6.37 4.93 -14.88
C MET A 132 6.76 4.27 -16.19
N VAL A 133 6.90 5.07 -17.22
CA VAL A 133 7.45 4.65 -18.52
C VAL A 133 8.75 5.41 -18.75
N ASN A 134 9.82 4.68 -19.00
CA ASN A 134 11.14 5.23 -19.31
C ASN A 134 11.52 4.83 -20.73
N LEU A 135 11.93 5.79 -21.53
CA LEU A 135 12.47 5.58 -22.87
C LEU A 135 13.87 6.21 -22.95
N ASN A 136 14.87 5.36 -23.16
CA ASN A 136 16.24 5.79 -23.43
C ASN A 136 16.56 5.51 -24.91
N LEU A 137 17.08 6.51 -25.59
CA LEU A 137 17.46 6.41 -27.01
C LEU A 137 18.93 6.77 -27.17
N ASN A 138 19.64 5.99 -27.98
CA ASN A 138 21.03 6.23 -28.41
C ASN A 138 21.02 6.36 -29.92
N PHE A 139 21.65 7.44 -30.41
CA PHE A 139 21.73 7.82 -31.82
C PHE A 139 23.13 7.58 -32.38
#